data_609ddb14653e4761831c6e9348438f81
#
_entry.id   609ddb14653e4761831c6e9348438f81
#
_cell.length_a   1.000
_cell.length_b   1.000
_cell.length_c   1.000
_cell.angle_alpha   90.00
_cell.angle_beta   90.00
_cell.angle_gamma   90.00
#
_symmetry.space_group_name_H-M   'P 1'
#
loop_
_entity.id
_entity.type
_entity.pdbx_description
1 polymer ?
#
loop_
_entity_poly.entity_id
_entity_poly.type
_entity_poly.pdbx_seq_one_letter_code
_entity_poly.pdbx_strand_id
1 'polypeptide(L)'
;MKKSLTDNNSTKPVNWSTVISIGIIGLLFFIFGFTTWINAILIPYFKISCELNYVQSLLVAFAFYIAYFVMAIPAAHLLERVGFKKGIMIGFWIMALGALIFVPAALTRTYGIFLFGLFSIGTGLAILQPAANIYITIIGSKERAAQRMSIMGVCNKTAGIIAPLLLAAAIFRPSDSELFKQIPLMDQVTRNAALDGLIRRVIVPYASMALVLFGLGIMIRYSILPEIDTNNESAKEAGANSGKTSILQ
;
A
#
# COMPACT_ATOMS: atom_id res chain seq x y z
N MET A 1 -19.06 27.01 -52.06
CA MET A 1 -19.66 27.08 -50.72
C MET A 1 -18.66 26.46 -49.75
N LYS A 2 -17.76 27.26 -49.16
CA LYS A 2 -16.69 26.80 -48.21
C LYS A 2 -17.30 26.75 -46.81
N LYS A 3 -17.49 25.54 -46.26
CA LYS A 3 -17.87 25.33 -44.87
C LYS A 3 -16.63 25.49 -44.01
N SER A 4 -16.52 26.57 -43.26
CA SER A 4 -15.43 26.85 -42.32
C SER A 4 -15.55 25.83 -41.19
N LEU A 5 -14.58 24.95 -41.09
CA LEU A 5 -14.31 24.14 -39.91
C LEU A 5 -13.71 25.08 -38.85
N THR A 6 -14.55 25.72 -38.09
CA THR A 6 -14.10 26.38 -36.84
C THR A 6 -13.79 25.26 -35.83
N ASP A 7 -12.48 25.07 -35.68
CA ASP A 7 -11.86 24.21 -34.67
C ASP A 7 -12.23 24.77 -33.27
N ASN A 8 -13.30 24.25 -32.69
CA ASN A 8 -13.76 24.66 -31.37
C ASN A 8 -13.00 23.87 -30.31
N ASN A 9 -11.67 24.03 -30.34
CA ASN A 9 -10.78 23.46 -29.31
C ASN A 9 -10.84 24.36 -28.06
N SER A 10 -12.04 24.50 -27.49
CA SER A 10 -12.21 25.14 -26.19
C SER A 10 -11.54 24.26 -25.14
N THR A 11 -10.32 24.62 -24.76
CA THR A 11 -9.64 24.05 -23.58
C THR A 11 -10.53 24.32 -22.37
N LYS A 12 -11.31 23.31 -21.96
CA LYS A 12 -12.10 23.40 -20.72
C LYS A 12 -11.14 23.75 -19.58
N PRO A 13 -11.47 24.71 -18.72
CA PRO A 13 -10.59 25.12 -17.64
C PRO A 13 -10.22 23.89 -16.78
N VAL A 14 -8.94 23.79 -16.45
CA VAL A 14 -8.42 22.70 -15.63
C VAL A 14 -9.12 22.77 -14.28
N ASN A 15 -9.87 21.74 -13.93
CA ASN A 15 -10.52 21.65 -12.63
C ASN A 15 -9.46 21.24 -11.58
N TRP A 16 -8.95 22.22 -10.85
CA TRP A 16 -7.90 22.03 -9.84
C TRP A 16 -8.28 20.99 -8.77
N SER A 17 -9.56 20.89 -8.39
CA SER A 17 -9.99 19.86 -7.43
C SER A 17 -9.79 18.44 -7.98
N THR A 18 -10.05 18.24 -9.27
CA THR A 18 -9.79 16.95 -9.94
C THR A 18 -8.30 16.63 -9.99
N VAL A 19 -7.45 17.63 -10.28
CA VAL A 19 -5.98 17.44 -10.32
C VAL A 19 -5.46 17.05 -8.95
N ILE A 20 -5.88 17.74 -7.90
CA ILE A 20 -5.48 17.44 -6.52
C ILE A 20 -5.96 16.04 -6.11
N SER A 21 -7.19 15.66 -6.44
CA SER A 21 -7.72 14.33 -6.14
C SER A 21 -6.93 13.23 -6.85
N ILE A 22 -6.56 13.42 -8.12
CA ILE A 22 -5.70 12.48 -8.85
C ILE A 22 -4.30 12.40 -8.21
N GLY A 23 -3.75 13.53 -7.76
CA GLY A 23 -2.47 13.58 -7.04
C GLY A 23 -2.51 12.79 -5.72
N ILE A 24 -3.59 12.93 -4.95
CA ILE A 24 -3.79 12.18 -3.71
C ILE A 24 -3.84 10.67 -4.01
N ILE A 25 -4.60 10.26 -5.04
CA ILE A 25 -4.69 8.85 -5.41
C ILE A 25 -3.33 8.34 -5.93
N GLY A 26 -2.58 9.15 -6.69
CA GLY A 26 -1.22 8.83 -7.10
C GLY A 26 -0.30 8.55 -5.91
N LEU A 27 -0.40 9.36 -4.85
CA LEU A 27 0.30 9.14 -3.60
C LEU A 27 -0.13 7.83 -2.93
N LEU A 28 -1.43 7.49 -2.92
CA LEU A 28 -1.91 6.21 -2.40
C LEU A 28 -1.27 5.02 -3.14
N PHE A 29 -1.25 5.05 -4.47
CA PHE A 29 -0.63 4.00 -5.28
C PHE A 29 0.89 3.92 -5.08
N PHE A 30 1.56 5.05 -4.87
CA PHE A 30 2.97 5.08 -4.49
C PHE A 30 3.18 4.37 -3.14
N ILE A 31 2.38 4.67 -2.12
CA ILE A 31 2.46 4.03 -0.81
C ILE A 31 2.17 2.53 -0.90
N PHE A 32 1.22 2.10 -1.74
CA PHE A 32 0.96 0.66 -1.98
C PHE A 32 2.20 -0.04 -2.53
N GLY A 33 2.81 0.55 -3.57
CA GLY A 33 4.06 0.04 -4.13
C GLY A 33 5.17 0.01 -3.09
N PHE A 34 5.37 1.11 -2.38
CA PHE A 34 6.39 1.22 -1.34
C PHE A 34 6.26 0.12 -0.29
N THR A 35 5.06 -0.02 0.30
CA THR A 35 4.82 -1.00 1.37
C THR A 35 4.91 -2.44 0.87
N THR A 36 4.46 -2.72 -0.35
CA THR A 36 4.51 -4.06 -0.94
C THR A 36 5.96 -4.48 -1.24
N TRP A 37 6.75 -3.59 -1.86
CA TRP A 37 8.08 -3.93 -2.34
C TRP A 37 9.16 -3.87 -1.26
N ILE A 38 8.93 -3.17 -0.16
CA ILE A 38 9.84 -3.16 0.99
C ILE A 38 10.06 -4.58 1.54
N ASN A 39 9.06 -5.45 1.45
CA ASN A 39 9.14 -6.83 1.90
C ASN A 39 10.16 -7.67 1.12
N ALA A 40 10.52 -7.28 -0.11
CA ALA A 40 11.52 -7.99 -0.90
C ALA A 40 12.89 -8.04 -0.20
N ILE A 41 13.26 -6.99 0.54
CA ILE A 41 14.50 -6.93 1.33
C ILE A 41 14.35 -7.58 2.70
N LEU A 42 13.14 -7.55 3.26
CA LEU A 42 12.92 -8.13 4.60
C LEU A 42 13.11 -9.64 4.64
N ILE A 43 12.73 -10.37 3.59
CA ILE A 43 12.82 -11.84 3.56
C ILE A 43 14.26 -12.31 3.81
N PRO A 44 15.27 -11.92 3.00
CA PRO A 44 16.66 -12.33 3.24
C PRO A 44 17.21 -11.76 4.54
N TYR A 45 16.78 -10.55 4.92
CA TYR A 45 17.25 -9.92 6.16
C TYR A 45 16.77 -10.67 7.40
N PHE A 46 15.47 -11.04 7.46
CA PHE A 46 14.95 -11.85 8.58
C PHE A 46 15.51 -13.28 8.59
N LYS A 47 15.79 -13.85 7.42
CA LYS A 47 16.45 -15.15 7.34
C LYS A 47 17.76 -15.15 8.10
N ILE A 48 18.55 -14.11 7.97
CA ILE A 48 19.84 -13.97 8.67
C ILE A 48 19.62 -13.59 10.14
N SER A 49 18.90 -12.50 10.41
CA SER A 49 18.77 -11.90 11.74
C SER A 49 17.98 -12.76 12.73
N CYS A 50 17.03 -13.56 12.26
CA CYS A 50 16.24 -14.49 13.08
C CYS A 50 16.66 -15.96 12.88
N GLU A 51 17.72 -16.23 12.12
CA GLU A 51 18.22 -17.59 11.84
C GLU A 51 17.15 -18.54 11.28
N LEU A 52 16.33 -18.02 10.35
CA LEU A 52 15.20 -18.76 9.81
C LEU A 52 15.66 -19.84 8.82
N ASN A 53 14.99 -20.99 8.87
CA ASN A 53 15.10 -21.97 7.81
C ASN A 53 14.40 -21.49 6.51
N TYR A 54 14.58 -22.24 5.41
CA TYR A 54 14.03 -21.85 4.12
C TYR A 54 12.50 -21.69 4.14
N VAL A 55 11.77 -22.62 4.77
CA VAL A 55 10.31 -22.58 4.87
C VAL A 55 9.85 -21.37 5.70
N GLN A 56 10.49 -21.13 6.84
CA GLN A 56 10.20 -19.97 7.68
C GLN A 56 10.43 -18.65 6.93
N SER A 57 11.49 -18.54 6.14
CA SER A 57 11.73 -17.31 5.36
C SER A 57 10.64 -17.07 4.32
N LEU A 58 10.03 -18.11 3.73
CA LEU A 58 8.87 -17.97 2.84
C LEU A 58 7.59 -17.55 3.58
N LEU A 59 7.42 -17.93 4.84
CA LEU A 59 6.29 -17.49 5.65
C LEU A 59 6.24 -15.97 5.86
N VAL A 60 7.36 -15.27 5.72
CA VAL A 60 7.42 -13.80 5.75
C VAL A 60 6.55 -13.21 4.61
N ALA A 61 6.75 -13.69 3.37
CA ALA A 61 5.91 -13.27 2.25
C ALA A 61 4.48 -13.80 2.40
N PHE A 62 4.33 -15.05 2.81
CA PHE A 62 3.02 -15.68 3.00
C PHE A 62 2.15 -14.90 4.00
N ALA A 63 2.69 -14.50 5.16
CA ALA A 63 1.97 -13.75 6.18
C ALA A 63 1.41 -12.42 5.64
N PHE A 64 2.16 -11.76 4.77
CA PHE A 64 1.72 -10.53 4.12
C PHE A 64 0.63 -10.79 3.08
N TYR A 65 0.83 -11.76 2.17
CA TYR A 65 -0.11 -11.99 1.07
C TYR A 65 -1.37 -12.73 1.49
N ILE A 66 -1.32 -13.63 2.50
CA ILE A 66 -2.51 -14.32 3.00
C ILE A 66 -3.54 -13.34 3.57
N ALA A 67 -3.09 -12.18 4.06
CA ALA A 67 -3.99 -11.13 4.54
C ALA A 67 -4.96 -10.66 3.45
N TYR A 68 -4.54 -10.57 2.18
CA TYR A 68 -5.42 -10.23 1.08
C TYR A 68 -6.54 -11.24 0.88
N PHE A 69 -6.22 -12.53 0.99
CA PHE A 69 -7.21 -13.59 0.87
C PHE A 69 -8.19 -13.58 2.04
N VAL A 70 -7.69 -13.56 3.26
CA VAL A 70 -8.51 -13.58 4.49
C VAL A 70 -9.37 -12.32 4.60
N MET A 71 -8.82 -11.16 4.23
CA MET A 71 -9.51 -9.87 4.36
C MET A 71 -10.34 -9.48 3.14
N ALA A 72 -10.36 -10.27 2.06
CA ALA A 72 -11.11 -9.93 0.85
C ALA A 72 -12.60 -9.63 1.14
N ILE A 73 -13.29 -10.54 1.85
CA ILE A 73 -14.69 -10.37 2.22
C ILE A 73 -14.87 -9.35 3.35
N PRO A 74 -14.15 -9.43 4.49
CA PRO A 74 -14.27 -8.43 5.55
C PRO A 74 -13.99 -7.00 5.10
N ALA A 75 -13.00 -6.80 4.22
CA ALA A 75 -12.67 -5.47 3.67
C ALA A 75 -13.81 -4.91 2.83
N ALA A 76 -14.44 -5.72 1.98
CA ALA A 76 -15.60 -5.30 1.20
C ALA A 76 -16.76 -4.84 2.10
N HIS A 77 -17.13 -5.64 3.10
CA HIS A 77 -18.18 -5.27 4.07
C HIS A 77 -17.82 -4.02 4.88
N LEU A 78 -16.54 -3.86 5.24
CA LEU A 78 -16.09 -2.65 5.92
C LEU A 78 -16.31 -1.42 5.02
N LEU A 79 -15.87 -1.48 3.76
CA LEU A 79 -16.01 -0.37 2.82
C LEU A 79 -17.48 -0.01 2.54
N GLU A 80 -18.35 -1.02 2.42
CA GLU A 80 -19.81 -0.81 2.29
C GLU A 80 -20.41 -0.08 3.49
N ARG A 81 -19.99 -0.42 4.71
CA ARG A 81 -20.56 0.15 5.95
C ARG A 81 -20.04 1.53 6.29
N VAL A 82 -18.73 1.76 6.14
CA VAL A 82 -18.09 3.01 6.59
C VAL A 82 -17.85 4.01 5.46
N GLY A 83 -18.01 3.59 4.20
CA GLY A 83 -17.68 4.38 3.01
C GLY A 83 -16.19 4.29 2.64
N PHE A 84 -15.88 4.64 1.40
CA PHE A 84 -14.53 4.44 0.84
C PHE A 84 -13.49 5.35 1.50
N LYS A 85 -13.81 6.62 1.74
CA LYS A 85 -12.89 7.58 2.35
C LYS A 85 -12.48 7.18 3.76
N LYS A 86 -13.45 6.83 4.60
CA LYS A 86 -13.18 6.32 5.96
C LYS A 86 -12.48 4.98 5.92
N GLY A 87 -12.84 4.10 4.97
CA GLY A 87 -12.18 2.82 4.77
C GLY A 87 -10.68 2.99 4.48
N ILE A 88 -10.29 3.93 3.61
CA ILE A 88 -8.89 4.26 3.34
C ILE A 88 -8.19 4.72 4.62
N MET A 89 -8.81 5.61 5.39
CA MET A 89 -8.27 6.09 6.67
C MET A 89 -8.02 4.93 7.64
N ILE A 90 -9.00 4.06 7.83
CA ILE A 90 -8.90 2.87 8.70
C ILE A 90 -7.78 1.93 8.21
N GLY A 91 -7.71 1.69 6.90
CA GLY A 91 -6.66 0.88 6.31
C GLY A 91 -5.26 1.42 6.60
N PHE A 92 -5.05 2.74 6.49
CA PHE A 92 -3.77 3.37 6.87
C PHE A 92 -3.45 3.19 8.36
N TRP A 93 -4.42 3.30 9.23
CA TRP A 93 -4.19 3.13 10.66
C TRP A 93 -3.88 1.67 11.03
N ILE A 94 -4.53 0.71 10.38
CA ILE A 94 -4.19 -0.70 10.53
C ILE A 94 -2.76 -0.97 10.05
N MET A 95 -2.35 -0.40 8.90
CA MET A 95 -0.97 -0.49 8.43
C MET A 95 0.02 0.16 9.40
N ALA A 96 -0.30 1.33 9.94
CA ALA A 96 0.53 2.03 10.92
C ALA A 96 0.72 1.18 12.19
N LEU A 97 -0.35 0.58 12.70
CA LEU A 97 -0.29 -0.36 13.83
C LEU A 97 0.57 -1.59 13.48
N GLY A 98 0.39 -2.16 12.28
CA GLY A 98 1.22 -3.26 11.78
C GLY A 98 2.70 -2.90 11.74
N ALA A 99 3.05 -1.70 11.27
CA ALA A 99 4.42 -1.21 11.26
C ALA A 99 4.97 -0.96 12.67
N LEU A 100 4.16 -0.46 13.61
CA LEU A 100 4.56 -0.29 15.01
C LEU A 100 4.85 -1.62 15.72
N ILE A 101 4.15 -2.69 15.36
CA ILE A 101 4.39 -4.05 15.90
C ILE A 101 5.82 -4.54 15.60
N PHE A 102 6.47 -4.03 14.56
CA PHE A 102 7.86 -4.33 14.29
C PHE A 102 8.83 -3.85 15.39
N VAL A 103 8.46 -2.82 16.15
CA VAL A 103 9.30 -2.32 17.26
C VAL A 103 9.44 -3.38 18.36
N PRO A 104 8.37 -3.85 19.03
CA PRO A 104 8.50 -4.92 20.01
C PRO A 104 9.01 -6.23 19.39
N ALA A 105 8.64 -6.54 18.14
CA ALA A 105 9.17 -7.71 17.45
C ALA A 105 10.70 -7.68 17.32
N ALA A 106 11.28 -6.51 16.98
CA ALA A 106 12.72 -6.32 16.87
C ALA A 106 13.41 -6.31 18.24
N LEU A 107 12.78 -5.77 19.28
CA LEU A 107 13.34 -5.75 20.64
C LEU A 107 13.40 -7.14 21.26
N THR A 108 12.40 -7.98 21.01
CA THR A 108 12.31 -9.35 21.54
C THR A 108 12.88 -10.40 20.57
N ARG A 109 13.26 -10.00 19.35
CA ARG A 109 13.67 -10.89 18.24
C ARG A 109 12.67 -12.04 18.02
N THR A 110 11.38 -11.76 18.21
CA THR A 110 10.33 -12.77 18.12
C THR A 110 9.72 -12.81 16.73
N TYR A 111 10.03 -13.86 15.98
CA TYR A 111 9.61 -14.05 14.59
C TYR A 111 8.08 -13.99 14.40
N GLY A 112 7.30 -14.63 15.29
CA GLY A 112 5.84 -14.63 15.21
C GLY A 112 5.22 -13.23 15.28
N ILE A 113 5.82 -12.31 16.05
CA ILE A 113 5.34 -10.93 16.15
C ILE A 113 5.59 -10.18 14.84
N PHE A 114 6.72 -10.43 14.15
CA PHE A 114 6.98 -9.90 12.80
C PHE A 114 5.93 -10.38 11.79
N LEU A 115 5.58 -11.67 11.80
CA LEU A 115 4.54 -12.22 10.91
C LEU A 115 3.19 -11.56 11.15
N PHE A 116 2.83 -11.33 12.41
CA PHE A 116 1.59 -10.62 12.76
C PHE A 116 1.60 -9.17 12.30
N GLY A 117 2.72 -8.47 12.43
CA GLY A 117 2.92 -7.13 11.89
C GLY A 117 2.73 -7.08 10.36
N LEU A 118 3.34 -8.04 9.63
CA LEU A 118 3.19 -8.17 8.18
C LEU A 118 1.74 -8.47 7.76
N PHE A 119 1.07 -9.37 8.47
CA PHE A 119 -0.35 -9.66 8.25
C PHE A 119 -1.21 -8.41 8.46
N SER A 120 -0.93 -7.63 9.50
CA SER A 120 -1.65 -6.38 9.78
C SER A 120 -1.43 -5.33 8.68
N ILE A 121 -0.20 -5.19 8.17
CA ILE A 121 0.10 -4.31 7.04
C ILE A 121 -0.65 -4.78 5.78
N GLY A 122 -0.63 -6.08 5.48
CA GLY A 122 -1.37 -6.67 4.37
C GLY A 122 -2.88 -6.47 4.48
N THR A 123 -3.43 -6.57 5.70
CA THR A 123 -4.84 -6.28 6.01
C THR A 123 -5.21 -4.84 5.65
N GLY A 124 -4.40 -3.87 6.06
CA GLY A 124 -4.63 -2.47 5.69
C GLY A 124 -4.62 -2.26 4.19
N LEU A 125 -3.66 -2.85 3.47
CA LEU A 125 -3.59 -2.80 2.00
C LEU A 125 -4.79 -3.47 1.32
N ALA A 126 -5.29 -4.58 1.84
CA ALA A 126 -6.48 -5.25 1.33
C ALA A 126 -7.74 -4.36 1.40
N ILE A 127 -7.79 -3.42 2.33
CA ILE A 127 -8.85 -2.42 2.44
C ILE A 127 -8.59 -1.23 1.49
N LEU A 128 -7.35 -0.73 1.47
CA LEU A 128 -7.00 0.48 0.73
C LEU A 128 -7.05 0.30 -0.79
N GLN A 129 -6.51 -0.80 -1.32
CA GLN A 129 -6.37 -0.97 -2.78
C GLN A 129 -7.71 -0.98 -3.52
N PRO A 130 -8.74 -1.74 -3.12
CA PRO A 130 -10.05 -1.68 -3.77
C PRO A 130 -10.65 -0.28 -3.73
N ALA A 131 -10.58 0.39 -2.59
CA ALA A 131 -11.10 1.75 -2.44
C ALA A 131 -10.40 2.75 -3.39
N ALA A 132 -9.07 2.74 -3.45
CA ALA A 132 -8.32 3.61 -4.35
C ALA A 132 -8.58 3.32 -5.83
N ASN A 133 -8.77 2.05 -6.21
CA ASN A 133 -9.12 1.66 -7.58
C ASN A 133 -10.48 2.25 -7.99
N ILE A 134 -11.46 2.26 -7.10
CA ILE A 134 -12.77 2.86 -7.37
C ILE A 134 -12.62 4.38 -7.55
N TYR A 135 -11.90 5.06 -6.67
CA TYR A 135 -11.69 6.50 -6.80
C TYR A 135 -11.07 6.88 -8.15
N ILE A 136 -10.04 6.17 -8.62
CA ILE A 136 -9.38 6.51 -9.89
C ILE A 136 -10.29 6.30 -11.11
N THR A 137 -11.27 5.41 -11.02
CA THR A 137 -12.24 5.19 -12.10
C THR A 137 -13.32 6.26 -12.14
N ILE A 138 -13.75 6.76 -10.98
CA ILE A 138 -14.87 7.71 -10.86
C ILE A 138 -14.39 9.16 -11.02
N ILE A 139 -13.19 9.52 -10.52
CA ILE A 139 -12.68 10.89 -10.59
C ILE A 139 -12.25 11.23 -12.03
N GLY A 140 -12.97 12.17 -12.65
CA GLY A 140 -12.70 12.65 -14.00
C GLY A 140 -13.52 11.94 -15.07
N SER A 141 -13.17 12.13 -16.36
CA SER A 141 -13.93 11.58 -17.48
C SER A 141 -13.76 10.06 -17.60
N LYS A 142 -14.85 9.33 -17.91
CA LYS A 142 -14.84 7.86 -18.05
C LYS A 142 -13.90 7.40 -19.18
N GLU A 143 -13.81 8.17 -20.26
CA GLU A 143 -12.96 7.87 -21.43
C GLU A 143 -11.47 7.83 -21.10
N ARG A 144 -11.05 8.56 -20.07
CA ARG A 144 -9.64 8.61 -19.61
C ARG A 144 -9.35 7.75 -18.39
N ALA A 145 -10.27 6.91 -17.95
CA ALA A 145 -10.09 6.06 -16.77
C ALA A 145 -8.89 5.11 -16.92
N ALA A 146 -8.73 4.47 -18.09
CA ALA A 146 -7.60 3.59 -18.38
C ALA A 146 -6.26 4.32 -18.34
N GLN A 147 -6.18 5.55 -18.88
CA GLN A 147 -4.98 6.37 -18.84
C GLN A 147 -4.59 6.72 -17.39
N ARG A 148 -5.56 7.11 -16.56
CA ARG A 148 -5.32 7.39 -15.14
C ARG A 148 -4.82 6.15 -14.41
N MET A 149 -5.44 4.97 -14.64
CA MET A 149 -5.01 3.72 -14.04
C MET A 149 -3.56 3.37 -14.42
N SER A 150 -3.17 3.60 -15.68
CA SER A 150 -1.79 3.40 -16.12
C SER A 150 -0.81 4.32 -15.39
N ILE A 151 -1.15 5.59 -15.20
CA ILE A 151 -0.34 6.54 -14.42
C ILE A 151 -0.17 6.06 -12.97
N MET A 152 -1.25 5.58 -12.35
CA MET A 152 -1.19 5.01 -11.00
C MET A 152 -0.28 3.77 -10.94
N GLY A 153 -0.33 2.93 -11.99
CA GLY A 153 0.60 1.81 -12.13
C GLY A 153 2.06 2.25 -12.18
N VAL A 154 2.38 3.33 -12.90
CA VAL A 154 3.72 3.91 -12.91
C VAL A 154 4.13 4.41 -11.53
N CYS A 155 3.27 5.14 -10.81
CA CYS A 155 3.53 5.58 -9.42
C CYS A 155 3.85 4.39 -8.51
N ASN A 156 3.06 3.32 -8.60
CA ASN A 156 3.28 2.10 -7.82
C ASN A 156 4.62 1.42 -8.14
N LYS A 157 4.98 1.29 -9.43
CA LYS A 157 6.26 0.68 -9.85
C LYS A 157 7.47 1.54 -9.51
N THR A 158 7.34 2.87 -9.60
CA THR A 158 8.40 3.80 -9.16
C THR A 158 8.70 3.62 -7.68
N ALA A 159 7.66 3.51 -6.85
CA ALA A 159 7.82 3.19 -5.43
C ALA A 159 8.49 1.82 -5.22
N GLY A 160 8.18 0.84 -6.09
CA GLY A 160 8.79 -0.48 -6.07
C GLY A 160 10.30 -0.48 -6.32
N ILE A 161 10.83 0.51 -7.03
CA ILE A 161 12.27 0.71 -7.19
C ILE A 161 12.86 1.44 -5.97
N ILE A 162 12.19 2.47 -5.50
CA ILE A 162 12.69 3.35 -4.45
C ILE A 162 12.67 2.65 -3.07
N ALA A 163 11.60 1.93 -2.74
CA ALA A 163 11.39 1.35 -1.41
C ALA A 163 12.51 0.36 -1.00
N PRO A 164 12.90 -0.63 -1.82
CA PRO A 164 14.00 -1.52 -1.50
C PRO A 164 15.34 -0.79 -1.30
N LEU A 165 15.61 0.23 -2.15
CA LEU A 165 16.86 1.01 -2.07
C LEU A 165 16.92 1.82 -0.77
N LEU A 166 15.83 2.49 -0.39
CA LEU A 166 15.77 3.25 0.86
C LEU A 166 15.90 2.35 2.08
N LEU A 167 15.21 1.20 2.07
CA LEU A 167 15.32 0.26 3.19
C LEU A 167 16.72 -0.34 3.27
N ALA A 168 17.30 -0.74 2.14
CA ALA A 168 18.65 -1.25 2.09
C ALA A 168 19.65 -0.23 2.65
N ALA A 169 19.56 1.03 2.23
CA ALA A 169 20.41 2.11 2.73
C ALA A 169 20.23 2.37 4.23
N ALA A 170 19.01 2.16 4.76
CA ALA A 170 18.73 2.36 6.19
C ALA A 170 19.22 1.19 7.06
N ILE A 171 19.18 -0.05 6.55
CA ILE A 171 19.45 -1.26 7.34
C ILE A 171 20.88 -1.76 7.15
N PHE A 172 21.36 -1.85 5.88
CA PHE A 172 22.68 -2.40 5.59
C PHE A 172 23.80 -1.39 5.78
N ARG A 173 24.93 -1.88 6.29
CA ARG A 173 26.19 -1.13 6.44
C ARG A 173 27.30 -1.79 5.61
N PRO A 174 28.29 -1.05 5.14
CA PRO A 174 29.41 -1.64 4.38
C PRO A 174 30.14 -2.76 5.14
N SER A 175 30.18 -2.68 6.48
CA SER A 175 30.79 -3.69 7.35
C SER A 175 29.99 -4.98 7.49
N ASP A 176 28.75 -5.03 7.03
CA ASP A 176 27.87 -6.20 7.24
C ASP A 176 28.31 -7.42 6.40
N SER A 177 28.98 -7.19 5.27
CA SER A 177 29.51 -8.28 4.46
C SER A 177 30.55 -9.13 5.23
N GLU A 178 31.39 -8.47 6.02
CA GLU A 178 32.34 -9.16 6.90
C GLU A 178 31.63 -9.77 8.11
N LEU A 179 30.70 -9.05 8.71
CA LEU A 179 29.90 -9.55 9.82
C LEU A 179 29.17 -10.85 9.44
N PHE A 180 28.53 -10.92 8.27
CA PHE A 180 27.81 -12.10 7.82
C PHE A 180 28.72 -13.33 7.62
N LYS A 181 29.98 -13.13 7.23
CA LYS A 181 30.97 -14.22 7.14
C LYS A 181 31.44 -14.70 8.53
N GLN A 182 31.49 -13.79 9.50
CA GLN A 182 31.97 -14.08 10.84
C GLN A 182 30.90 -14.69 11.75
N ILE A 183 29.61 -14.37 11.57
CA ILE A 183 28.49 -14.87 12.40
C ILE A 183 28.54 -16.40 12.62
N PRO A 184 28.81 -17.26 11.61
CA PRO A 184 28.89 -18.71 11.83
C PRO A 184 30.06 -19.16 12.68
N LEU A 185 31.12 -18.32 12.83
CA LEU A 185 32.35 -18.60 13.54
C LEU A 185 32.34 -18.03 14.97
N MET A 186 31.34 -17.22 15.33
CA MET A 186 31.22 -16.58 16.63
C MET A 186 30.70 -17.56 17.69
N ASP A 187 31.13 -17.35 18.93
CA ASP A 187 30.50 -17.97 20.09
C ASP A 187 29.05 -17.52 20.27
N GLN A 188 28.25 -18.29 20.98
CA GLN A 188 26.82 -18.08 21.12
C GLN A 188 26.42 -16.70 21.63
N VAL A 189 27.18 -16.16 22.59
CA VAL A 189 26.89 -14.85 23.22
C VAL A 189 27.14 -13.71 22.23
N THR A 190 28.29 -13.69 21.59
CA THR A 190 28.69 -12.69 20.60
C THR A 190 27.79 -12.75 19.37
N ARG A 191 27.44 -13.95 18.90
CA ARG A 191 26.50 -14.19 17.80
C ARG A 191 25.14 -13.60 18.08
N ASN A 192 24.54 -13.88 19.24
CA ASN A 192 23.25 -13.33 19.63
C ASN A 192 23.28 -11.80 19.71
N ALA A 193 24.33 -11.22 20.30
CA ALA A 193 24.48 -9.77 20.35
C ALA A 193 24.59 -9.14 18.96
N ALA A 194 25.29 -9.77 18.02
CA ALA A 194 25.39 -9.32 16.63
C ALA A 194 24.03 -9.38 15.91
N LEU A 195 23.29 -10.48 16.05
CA LEU A 195 21.97 -10.67 15.45
C LEU A 195 20.93 -9.72 16.03
N ASP A 196 20.97 -9.45 17.35
CA ASP A 196 20.13 -8.45 18.01
C ASP A 196 20.45 -7.04 17.50
N GLY A 197 21.73 -6.74 17.28
CA GLY A 197 22.16 -5.49 16.66
C GLY A 197 21.63 -5.30 15.24
N LEU A 198 21.62 -6.36 14.44
CA LEU A 198 21.05 -6.34 13.09
C LEU A 198 19.55 -6.08 13.15
N ILE A 199 18.78 -6.90 13.86
CA ILE A 199 17.33 -6.82 13.85
C ILE A 199 16.80 -5.47 14.36
N ARG A 200 17.48 -4.85 15.32
CA ARG A 200 17.11 -3.52 15.86
C ARG A 200 17.20 -2.40 14.82
N ARG A 201 17.97 -2.56 13.75
CA ARG A 201 18.03 -1.56 12.67
C ARG A 201 16.72 -1.40 11.93
N VAL A 202 15.83 -2.39 11.99
CA VAL A 202 14.50 -2.33 11.40
C VAL A 202 13.57 -1.37 12.15
N ILE A 203 13.87 -1.05 13.43
CA ILE A 203 13.00 -0.22 14.27
C ILE A 203 12.81 1.17 13.67
N VAL A 204 13.89 1.86 13.32
CA VAL A 204 13.80 3.25 12.82
C VAL A 204 13.01 3.34 11.50
N PRO A 205 13.30 2.55 10.46
CA PRO A 205 12.53 2.57 9.22
C PRO A 205 11.03 2.27 9.44
N TYR A 206 10.70 1.29 10.28
CA TYR A 206 9.31 0.91 10.50
C TYR A 206 8.56 1.87 11.42
N ALA A 207 9.21 2.44 12.43
CA ALA A 207 8.63 3.50 13.25
C ALA A 207 8.36 4.77 12.43
N SER A 208 9.30 5.16 11.56
CA SER A 208 9.10 6.30 10.64
C SER A 208 7.98 6.02 9.63
N MET A 209 7.93 4.80 9.07
CA MET A 209 6.84 4.37 8.19
C MET A 209 5.48 4.43 8.90
N ALA A 210 5.40 3.94 10.14
CA ALA A 210 4.18 4.00 10.95
C ALA A 210 3.69 5.45 11.16
N LEU A 211 4.61 6.36 11.45
CA LEU A 211 4.30 7.78 11.61
C LEU A 211 3.75 8.39 10.31
N VAL A 212 4.40 8.09 9.17
CA VAL A 212 3.96 8.54 7.85
C VAL A 212 2.57 7.98 7.51
N LEU A 213 2.36 6.67 7.70
CA LEU A 213 1.07 6.02 7.43
C LEU A 213 -0.05 6.60 8.32
N PHE A 214 0.24 6.84 9.60
CA PHE A 214 -0.72 7.47 10.50
C PHE A 214 -1.09 8.89 10.05
N GLY A 215 -0.08 9.69 9.69
CA GLY A 215 -0.26 11.05 9.14
C GLY A 215 -1.06 11.05 7.84
N LEU A 216 -0.82 10.08 6.94
CA LEU A 216 -1.60 9.92 5.71
C LEU A 216 -3.06 9.56 5.99
N GLY A 217 -3.33 8.72 6.99
CA GLY A 217 -4.70 8.45 7.45
C GLY A 217 -5.42 9.72 7.89
N ILE A 218 -4.73 10.60 8.65
CA ILE A 218 -5.25 11.91 9.03
C ILE A 218 -5.45 12.81 7.80
N MET A 219 -4.47 12.87 6.90
CA MET A 219 -4.56 13.64 5.65
C MET A 219 -5.79 13.25 4.82
N ILE A 220 -6.05 11.95 4.67
CA ILE A 220 -7.25 11.47 3.95
C ILE A 220 -8.54 11.89 4.65
N ARG A 221 -8.58 11.88 5.97
CA ARG A 221 -9.73 12.35 6.75
C ARG A 221 -10.16 13.77 6.36
N TYR A 222 -9.18 14.66 6.20
CA TYR A 222 -9.40 16.08 5.87
C TYR A 222 -9.25 16.40 4.38
N SER A 223 -9.01 15.40 3.52
CA SER A 223 -8.85 15.59 2.08
C SER A 223 -10.16 15.98 1.40
N ILE A 224 -10.04 16.55 0.20
CA ILE A 224 -11.16 16.92 -0.68
C ILE A 224 -11.76 15.73 -1.44
N LEU A 225 -11.33 14.49 -1.15
CA LEU A 225 -11.89 13.30 -1.79
C LEU A 225 -13.38 13.19 -1.47
N PRO A 226 -14.26 13.03 -2.49
CA PRO A 226 -15.69 12.90 -2.28
C PRO A 226 -15.99 11.58 -1.56
N GLU A 227 -17.02 11.59 -0.71
CA GLU A 227 -17.59 10.33 -0.20
C GLU A 227 -18.32 9.66 -1.36
N ILE A 228 -18.02 8.39 -1.63
CA ILE A 228 -18.65 7.61 -2.70
C ILE A 228 -19.71 6.73 -2.06
N ASP A 229 -20.99 6.97 -2.42
CA ASP A 229 -22.12 6.16 -1.97
C ASP A 229 -22.45 5.12 -3.05
N THR A 230 -22.10 3.86 -2.79
CA THR A 230 -22.30 2.74 -3.71
C THR A 230 -23.78 2.47 -4.04
N ASN A 231 -24.70 2.80 -3.13
CA ASN A 231 -26.12 2.58 -3.35
C ASN A 231 -26.68 3.44 -4.48
N ASN A 232 -26.13 4.65 -4.66
CA ASN A 232 -26.56 5.57 -5.72
C ASN A 232 -25.98 5.24 -7.11
N GLU A 233 -24.83 4.59 -7.19
CA GLU A 233 -24.23 4.18 -8.48
C GLU A 233 -24.86 2.90 -9.02
N SER A 234 -25.10 1.90 -8.18
CA SER A 234 -25.82 0.68 -8.58
C SER A 234 -27.25 0.98 -9.04
N ALA A 235 -27.92 1.96 -8.42
CA ALA A 235 -29.24 2.41 -8.84
C ALA A 235 -29.22 3.15 -10.20
N LYS A 236 -28.17 3.93 -10.48
CA LYS A 236 -28.00 4.60 -11.77
C LYS A 236 -27.65 3.64 -12.90
N GLU A 237 -26.88 2.60 -12.66
CA GLU A 237 -26.57 1.57 -13.66
C GLU A 237 -27.77 0.66 -13.93
N ALA A 238 -28.54 0.29 -12.91
CA ALA A 238 -29.78 -0.46 -13.07
C ALA A 238 -30.83 0.33 -13.84
N GLY A 239 -30.98 1.64 -13.59
CA GLY A 239 -31.89 2.53 -14.33
C GLY A 239 -31.46 2.78 -15.78
N ALA A 240 -30.14 2.83 -16.05
CA ALA A 240 -29.63 3.01 -17.41
C ALA A 240 -29.78 1.74 -18.28
N ASN A 241 -29.72 0.55 -17.67
CA ASN A 241 -29.95 -0.72 -18.37
C ASN A 241 -31.44 -0.99 -18.64
N SER A 242 -32.34 -0.58 -17.75
CA SER A 242 -33.78 -0.75 -17.99
C SER A 242 -34.31 0.14 -19.12
N GLY A 243 -33.69 1.30 -19.37
CA GLY A 243 -34.01 2.18 -20.48
C GLY A 243 -33.56 1.70 -21.87
N LYS A 244 -32.60 0.79 -21.95
CA LYS A 244 -32.09 0.23 -23.21
C LYS A 244 -32.90 -0.98 -23.70
N THR A 245 -33.59 -1.68 -22.82
CA THR A 245 -34.41 -2.86 -23.20
C THR A 245 -35.78 -2.48 -23.75
N SER A 246 -36.22 -1.24 -23.57
CA SER A 246 -37.53 -0.73 -24.08
C SER A 246 -37.51 -0.21 -25.53
N ILE A 247 -36.39 -0.25 -26.25
CA ILE A 247 -36.25 0.26 -27.62
C ILE A 247 -36.17 -0.88 -28.66
N LEU A 248 -36.31 -2.15 -28.24
CA LEU A 248 -36.25 -3.34 -29.10
C LEU A 248 -37.54 -4.20 -29.01
N GLN A 249 -38.70 -3.55 -28.83
CA GLN A 249 -40.03 -4.13 -29.10
C GLN A 249 -40.78 -3.34 -30.15
#